data_c92317621f67d3521e74a3234c4c0ff6
#
_entry.id   c92317621f67d3521e74a3234c4c0ff6
#
_cell.length_a   1.000
_cell.length_b   1.000
_cell.length_c   1.000
_cell.angle_alpha   90.00
_cell.angle_beta   90.00
_cell.angle_gamma   90.00
#
_symmetry.space_group_name_H-M   'P 1'
#
loop_
_entity.id
_entity.type
_entity.pdbx_description
1 polymer ?
#
loop_
_entity_poly.entity_id
_entity_poly.type
_entity_poly.pdbx_seq_one_letter_code
_entity_poly.pdbx_strand_id
1 'polypeptide(L)'
;MIIIPDIGTARELSEKLVSKNKESDGRPRTKYSGAELLEMVKEYDCLIGPAHAFTPWTGMYKSFDSIYDCYGKAPDFVELGLSADTFMADTVAELKDFPFLTNSDAHSPWPHRLGREFNQIELEDMSYSSIKKAIKNKDIKANYGLVPNLGKYHMTACTKCYKLVDPLIAKENKMKCSCGGTIKKGVDFRISEIADYDEPKHPDFRPKYVHLMPLAELISTVYDKGVTTKTVQGKWQNLIDNFGTEIDILINASIEEIAKTDPSISPAIEAFRNKTIHITPGGGGKYGEISFDKKLEKREAETLTTLDNF
;
A
#
# COMPACT_ATOMS: atom_id res chain seq x y z
N MET A 1 8.79 9.43 5.85
CA MET A 1 8.96 10.03 4.49
C MET A 1 9.11 11.54 4.66
N ILE A 2 9.98 12.17 3.86
CA ILE A 2 10.17 13.63 3.87
C ILE A 2 9.95 14.13 2.44
N ILE A 3 9.09 15.13 2.25
CA ILE A 3 8.87 15.79 0.97
C ILE A 3 9.66 17.11 1.01
N ILE A 4 10.61 17.27 0.11
CA ILE A 4 11.66 18.26 0.15
C ILE A 4 11.51 19.24 -1.02
N PRO A 5 11.69 20.57 -0.83
CA PRO A 5 11.42 21.56 -1.86
C PRO A 5 12.37 21.50 -3.07
N ASP A 6 13.64 21.17 -2.85
CA ASP A 6 14.67 21.19 -3.87
C ASP A 6 15.87 20.30 -3.52
N ILE A 7 16.74 20.07 -4.51
CA ILE A 7 17.92 19.21 -4.38
C ILE A 7 18.97 19.80 -3.42
N GLY A 8 19.08 21.13 -3.31
CA GLY A 8 20.00 21.80 -2.37
C GLY A 8 19.64 21.46 -0.94
N THR A 9 18.37 21.68 -0.58
CA THR A 9 17.80 21.32 0.73
C THR A 9 17.94 19.82 1.01
N ALA A 10 17.74 18.97 0.00
CA ALA A 10 17.91 17.52 0.15
C ALA A 10 19.36 17.13 0.50
N ARG A 11 20.35 17.80 -0.09
CA ARG A 11 21.77 17.57 0.21
C ARG A 11 22.11 18.01 1.62
N GLU A 12 21.72 19.22 2.01
CA GLU A 12 21.96 19.73 3.36
C GLU A 12 21.35 18.85 4.43
N LEU A 13 20.09 18.45 4.27
CA LEU A 13 19.42 17.54 5.18
C LEU A 13 20.10 16.18 5.23
N SER A 14 20.51 15.65 4.07
CA SER A 14 21.25 14.40 3.99
C SER A 14 22.61 14.45 4.70
N GLU A 15 23.29 15.57 4.68
CA GLU A 15 24.56 15.77 5.41
C GLU A 15 24.35 15.80 6.92
N LYS A 16 23.27 16.44 7.41
CA LYS A 16 22.89 16.45 8.82
C LYS A 16 22.48 15.07 9.34
N LEU A 17 21.87 14.24 8.49
CA LEU A 17 21.43 12.90 8.86
C LEU A 17 22.63 11.95 9.02
N VAL A 18 23.07 11.81 10.26
CA VAL A 18 24.18 10.89 10.61
C VAL A 18 23.70 9.43 10.51
N SER A 19 24.34 8.68 9.62
CA SER A 19 24.11 7.25 9.46
C SER A 19 25.43 6.49 9.34
N LYS A 20 25.51 5.31 9.95
CA LYS A 20 26.70 4.46 9.88
C LYS A 20 26.96 3.86 8.51
N ASN A 21 25.91 3.67 7.70
CA ASN A 21 25.94 2.96 6.42
C ASN A 21 25.32 3.82 5.30
N LYS A 22 25.68 5.10 5.23
CA LYS A 22 25.09 6.07 4.31
C LYS A 22 25.22 5.68 2.84
N GLU A 23 26.29 4.97 2.51
CA GLU A 23 26.65 4.53 1.15
C GLU A 23 26.06 3.15 0.80
N SER A 24 25.46 2.42 1.75
CA SER A 24 25.00 1.07 1.50
C SER A 24 23.51 0.99 1.15
N ASP A 25 23.19 0.30 0.09
CA ASP A 25 21.87 -0.17 -0.41
C ASP A 25 20.69 0.82 -0.44
N GLY A 26 20.96 2.13 -0.27
CA GLY A 26 19.92 3.17 -0.30
C GLY A 26 18.97 3.17 0.90
N ARG A 27 19.26 2.42 1.98
CA ARG A 27 18.45 2.35 3.20
C ARG A 27 19.26 2.59 4.48
N PRO A 28 19.97 3.71 4.58
CA PRO A 28 20.77 4.01 5.76
C PRO A 28 19.85 4.18 6.98
N ARG A 29 20.29 3.67 8.13
CA ARG A 29 19.58 3.86 9.40
C ARG A 29 20.18 5.06 10.13
N THR A 30 19.33 5.99 10.50
CA THR A 30 19.70 7.09 11.38
C THR A 30 19.53 6.71 12.86
N LYS A 31 20.20 7.45 13.73
CA LYS A 31 20.04 7.34 15.18
C LYS A 31 18.96 8.26 15.75
N TYR A 32 18.48 9.20 14.93
CA TYR A 32 17.46 10.16 15.37
C TYR A 32 16.12 9.47 15.59
N SER A 33 15.44 9.84 16.68
CA SER A 33 14.05 9.50 16.93
C SER A 33 13.12 10.23 15.95
N GLY A 34 11.87 9.80 15.87
CA GLY A 34 10.86 10.50 15.07
C GLY A 34 10.68 11.95 15.49
N ALA A 35 10.72 12.24 16.79
CA ALA A 35 10.63 13.59 17.34
C ALA A 35 11.81 14.47 16.91
N GLU A 36 13.04 13.97 17.01
CA GLU A 36 14.23 14.70 16.58
C GLU A 36 14.24 14.96 15.07
N LEU A 37 13.77 13.98 14.26
CA LEU A 37 13.61 14.16 12.83
C LEU A 37 12.56 15.21 12.50
N LEU A 38 11.43 15.22 13.21
CA LEU A 38 10.37 16.21 13.02
C LEU A 38 10.90 17.64 13.27
N GLU A 39 11.62 17.86 14.37
CA GLU A 39 12.18 19.18 14.69
C GLU A 39 13.26 19.59 13.65
N MET A 40 14.14 18.68 13.27
CA MET A 40 15.17 18.94 12.25
C MET A 40 14.55 19.34 10.90
N VAL A 41 13.52 18.64 10.46
CA VAL A 41 12.87 18.88 9.17
C VAL A 41 12.14 20.23 9.13
N LYS A 42 11.61 20.69 10.27
CA LYS A 42 10.95 22.00 10.37
C LYS A 42 11.89 23.18 10.07
N GLU A 43 13.20 23.02 10.26
CA GLU A 43 14.18 24.04 9.90
C GLU A 43 14.28 24.28 8.37
N TYR A 44 13.79 23.33 7.57
CA TYR A 44 13.99 23.28 6.11
C TYR A 44 12.71 23.44 5.28
N ASP A 45 11.67 23.97 5.80
CA ASP A 45 10.40 24.11 5.04
C ASP A 45 9.89 22.82 4.37
N CYS A 46 10.30 21.65 4.85
CA CYS A 46 9.88 20.34 4.35
C CYS A 46 8.57 19.85 5.00
N LEU A 47 7.96 18.82 4.40
CA LEU A 47 6.90 18.05 5.03
C LEU A 47 7.44 16.69 5.49
N ILE A 48 6.94 16.20 6.62
CA ILE A 48 7.32 14.91 7.18
C ILE A 48 6.11 14.10 7.63
N GLY A 49 6.14 12.80 7.37
CA GLY A 49 5.14 11.84 7.86
C GLY A 49 5.69 10.42 7.85
N PRO A 50 5.05 9.49 8.59
CA PRO A 50 5.44 8.09 8.57
C PRO A 50 5.25 7.51 7.18
N ALA A 51 6.25 6.81 6.65
CA ALA A 51 6.15 6.02 5.43
C ALA A 51 5.49 4.68 5.76
N HIS A 52 4.57 4.20 4.87
CA HIS A 52 3.87 2.91 4.99
C HIS A 52 3.58 2.55 6.47
N ALA A 53 2.84 3.45 7.15
CA ALA A 53 2.73 3.53 8.62
C ALA A 53 2.41 2.20 9.31
N PHE A 54 1.62 1.34 8.67
CA PHE A 54 1.15 0.07 9.22
C PHE A 54 2.03 -1.15 8.85
N THR A 55 3.05 -0.98 8.00
CA THR A 55 3.88 -2.11 7.53
C THR A 55 4.62 -2.79 8.70
N PRO A 56 4.50 -4.12 8.88
CA PRO A 56 4.97 -4.81 10.08
C PRO A 56 6.49 -4.92 10.22
N TRP A 57 7.28 -4.54 9.22
CA TRP A 57 8.75 -4.58 9.26
C TRP A 57 9.37 -3.24 9.63
N THR A 58 8.87 -2.16 9.04
CA THR A 58 9.49 -0.83 9.10
C THR A 58 8.48 0.30 9.35
N GLY A 59 7.18 0.01 9.34
CA GLY A 59 6.15 0.98 9.64
C GLY A 59 6.18 1.45 11.09
N MET A 60 5.71 2.66 11.32
CA MET A 60 5.67 3.28 12.65
C MET A 60 4.84 2.45 13.64
N TYR A 61 3.64 2.04 13.24
CA TYR A 61 2.74 1.26 14.09
C TYR A 61 3.20 -0.18 14.39
N LYS A 62 4.31 -0.62 13.80
CA LYS A 62 4.99 -1.84 14.25
C LYS A 62 5.52 -1.72 15.68
N SER A 63 5.97 -0.53 16.06
CA SER A 63 6.74 -0.29 17.29
C SER A 63 6.08 0.68 18.26
N PHE A 64 5.11 1.46 17.80
CA PHE A 64 4.38 2.46 18.58
C PHE A 64 2.87 2.20 18.46
N ASP A 65 2.14 2.48 19.53
CA ASP A 65 0.67 2.38 19.51
C ASP A 65 0.02 3.71 19.12
N SER A 66 0.76 4.81 19.16
CA SER A 66 0.33 6.13 18.77
C SER A 66 1.38 6.84 17.91
N ILE A 67 0.89 7.69 16.97
CA ILE A 67 1.72 8.57 16.17
C ILE A 67 2.48 9.58 17.06
N TYR A 68 1.85 9.98 18.16
CA TYR A 68 2.45 10.91 19.12
C TYR A 68 3.54 10.27 19.97
N ASP A 69 3.49 8.97 20.23
CA ASP A 69 4.59 8.24 20.89
C ASP A 69 5.86 8.23 20.02
N CYS A 70 5.70 8.22 18.70
CA CYS A 70 6.82 8.26 17.78
C CYS A 70 7.37 9.67 17.58
N TYR A 71 6.50 10.64 17.31
CA TYR A 71 6.89 11.99 16.87
C TYR A 71 6.82 13.06 17.97
N GLY A 72 6.17 12.79 19.10
CA GLY A 72 5.92 13.77 20.18
C GLY A 72 4.92 14.87 19.80
N LYS A 73 4.76 15.16 18.51
CA LYS A 73 3.84 16.15 17.92
C LYS A 73 3.26 15.59 16.63
N ALA A 74 2.24 16.26 16.08
CA ALA A 74 1.64 15.88 14.80
C ALA A 74 2.62 16.05 13.64
N PRO A 75 2.90 14.99 12.84
CA PRO A 75 3.52 15.12 11.53
C PRO A 75 2.55 15.75 10.51
N ASP A 76 3.01 16.00 9.28
CA ASP A 76 2.21 16.70 8.28
C ASP A 76 1.20 15.79 7.55
N PHE A 77 1.47 14.49 7.47
CA PHE A 77 0.64 13.49 6.77
C PHE A 77 0.91 12.08 7.30
N VAL A 78 0.09 11.12 6.88
CA VAL A 78 0.33 9.68 7.09
C VAL A 78 0.28 8.97 5.73
N GLU A 79 1.32 8.19 5.41
CA GLU A 79 1.29 7.31 4.26
C GLU A 79 0.80 5.92 4.68
N LEU A 80 -0.23 5.42 3.98
CA LEU A 80 -0.93 4.19 4.34
C LEU A 80 -0.09 2.94 4.04
N GLY A 81 0.55 2.91 2.86
CA GLY A 81 1.25 1.74 2.33
C GLY A 81 0.33 0.69 1.71
N LEU A 82 0.92 -0.26 0.99
CA LEU A 82 0.27 -1.18 0.07
C LEU A 82 -0.71 -2.21 0.68
N SER A 83 -0.80 -2.30 1.99
CA SER A 83 -1.63 -3.31 2.68
C SER A 83 -2.72 -2.68 3.55
N ALA A 84 -2.91 -1.37 3.45
CA ALA A 84 -3.95 -0.62 4.16
C ALA A 84 -4.61 0.40 3.23
N ASP A 85 -5.83 0.77 3.53
CA ASP A 85 -6.59 1.83 2.86
C ASP A 85 -7.20 2.81 3.88
N THR A 86 -7.95 3.78 3.39
CA THR A 86 -8.65 4.76 4.23
C THR A 86 -9.71 4.13 5.12
N PHE A 87 -10.36 3.07 4.67
CA PHE A 87 -11.39 2.40 5.47
C PHE A 87 -10.77 1.73 6.69
N MET A 88 -9.62 1.11 6.52
CA MET A 88 -8.87 0.52 7.63
C MET A 88 -8.30 1.60 8.55
N ALA A 89 -7.67 2.63 8.01
CA ALA A 89 -7.00 3.67 8.79
C ALA A 89 -7.97 4.58 9.57
N ASP A 90 -9.16 4.87 9.02
CA ASP A 90 -10.15 5.72 9.68
C ASP A 90 -10.95 4.99 10.81
N THR A 91 -10.58 3.74 11.14
CA THR A 91 -10.97 3.10 12.41
C THR A 91 -10.12 3.58 13.59
N VAL A 92 -8.96 4.22 13.35
CA VAL A 92 -8.04 4.73 14.36
C VAL A 92 -8.30 6.22 14.60
N ALA A 93 -8.85 6.56 15.78
CA ALA A 93 -9.33 7.91 16.07
C ALA A 93 -8.28 9.01 15.98
N GLU A 94 -7.03 8.73 16.36
CA GLU A 94 -5.95 9.72 16.31
C GLU A 94 -5.63 10.18 14.86
N LEU A 95 -5.98 9.37 13.85
CA LEU A 95 -5.70 9.65 12.44
C LEU A 95 -6.72 10.56 11.76
N LYS A 96 -7.83 10.89 12.44
CA LYS A 96 -8.92 11.70 11.88
C LYS A 96 -8.46 13.06 11.34
N ASP A 97 -7.40 13.64 11.91
CA ASP A 97 -6.94 14.99 11.56
C ASP A 97 -5.80 15.01 10.52
N PHE A 98 -5.30 13.85 10.10
CA PHE A 98 -4.21 13.76 9.14
C PHE A 98 -4.69 13.55 7.70
N PRO A 99 -4.10 14.24 6.70
CA PRO A 99 -4.25 13.83 5.31
C PRO A 99 -3.54 12.49 5.09
N PHE A 100 -4.15 11.61 4.28
CA PHE A 100 -3.54 10.35 3.90
C PHE A 100 -2.90 10.45 2.52
N LEU A 101 -1.70 9.88 2.38
CA LEU A 101 -1.02 9.71 1.12
C LEU A 101 -0.91 8.22 0.77
N THR A 102 -0.97 7.95 -0.53
CA THR A 102 -0.73 6.64 -1.12
C THR A 102 0.42 6.77 -2.10
N ASN A 103 1.50 6.00 -1.90
CA ASN A 103 2.65 6.04 -2.78
C ASN A 103 3.10 4.62 -3.10
N SER A 104 3.67 4.43 -4.27
CA SER A 104 3.92 3.11 -4.85
C SER A 104 4.95 2.27 -4.10
N ASP A 105 5.82 2.85 -3.30
CA ASP A 105 6.98 2.15 -2.69
C ASP A 105 7.72 1.28 -3.73
N ALA A 106 7.95 1.87 -4.92
CA ALA A 106 8.50 1.15 -6.05
C ALA A 106 9.99 0.87 -5.86
N HIS A 107 10.38 -0.41 -6.01
CA HIS A 107 11.77 -0.85 -5.98
C HIS A 107 12.30 -1.26 -7.36
N SER A 108 11.56 -0.96 -8.41
CA SER A 108 11.94 -1.23 -9.81
C SER A 108 11.19 -0.30 -10.76
N PRO A 109 11.69 -0.08 -12.00
CA PRO A 109 11.08 0.84 -12.97
C PRO A 109 9.91 0.22 -13.75
N TRP A 110 9.47 -0.99 -13.40
CA TRP A 110 8.37 -1.63 -14.12
C TRP A 110 7.05 -0.87 -13.91
N PRO A 111 6.20 -0.70 -14.95
CA PRO A 111 4.93 0.00 -14.87
C PRO A 111 4.05 -0.49 -13.70
N HIS A 112 3.91 -1.81 -13.54
CA HIS A 112 3.14 -2.41 -12.44
C HIS A 112 3.71 -2.14 -11.03
N ARG A 113 4.82 -1.42 -10.92
CA ARG A 113 5.39 -0.97 -9.65
C ARG A 113 5.34 0.54 -9.49
N LEU A 114 5.64 1.31 -10.54
CA LEU A 114 5.71 2.77 -10.47
C LEU A 114 4.35 3.44 -10.23
N GLY A 115 3.33 3.07 -10.98
CA GLY A 115 2.01 3.70 -10.98
C GLY A 115 0.94 2.95 -10.17
N ARG A 116 1.32 2.02 -9.31
CA ARG A 116 0.33 1.19 -8.59
C ARG A 116 -0.39 1.89 -7.44
N GLU A 117 0.21 2.94 -6.89
CA GLU A 117 -0.40 3.84 -5.91
C GLU A 117 0.05 5.27 -6.16
N PHE A 118 -0.87 6.23 -6.04
CA PHE A 118 -0.61 7.65 -6.21
C PHE A 118 -1.76 8.49 -5.64
N ASN A 119 -1.55 9.81 -5.57
CA ASN A 119 -2.54 10.76 -5.10
C ASN A 119 -2.97 11.68 -6.24
N GLN A 120 -4.26 12.00 -6.31
CA GLN A 120 -4.77 13.05 -7.18
C GLN A 120 -4.91 14.34 -6.39
N ILE A 121 -4.16 15.36 -6.80
CA ILE A 121 -4.15 16.68 -6.19
C ILE A 121 -4.43 17.71 -7.27
N GLU A 122 -5.34 18.62 -7.02
CA GLU A 122 -5.57 19.78 -7.88
C GLU A 122 -4.65 20.92 -7.43
N LEU A 123 -3.83 21.41 -8.33
CA LEU A 123 -2.80 22.40 -8.04
C LEU A 123 -3.00 23.66 -8.88
N GLU A 124 -2.69 24.84 -8.30
CA GLU A 124 -2.64 26.12 -9.03
C GLU A 124 -1.48 26.13 -10.04
N ASP A 125 -0.34 25.52 -9.64
CA ASP A 125 0.85 25.33 -10.47
C ASP A 125 1.64 24.10 -10.04
N MET A 126 2.60 23.65 -10.85
CA MET A 126 3.46 22.49 -10.57
C MET A 126 4.66 22.86 -9.68
N SER A 127 4.41 23.53 -8.56
CA SER A 127 5.44 23.91 -7.59
C SER A 127 5.36 23.10 -6.30
N TYR A 128 6.47 23.03 -5.58
CA TYR A 128 6.51 22.47 -4.24
C TYR A 128 5.55 23.23 -3.28
N SER A 129 5.47 24.55 -3.40
CA SER A 129 4.58 25.36 -2.54
C SER A 129 3.11 24.99 -2.72
N SER A 130 2.67 24.76 -3.96
CA SER A 130 1.30 24.31 -4.26
C SER A 130 1.03 22.92 -3.70
N ILE A 131 1.95 21.97 -3.85
CA ILE A 131 1.85 20.63 -3.26
C ILE A 131 1.78 20.71 -1.73
N LYS A 132 2.67 21.49 -1.12
CA LYS A 132 2.72 21.68 0.33
C LYS A 132 1.44 22.28 0.86
N LYS A 133 0.91 23.33 0.19
CA LYS A 133 -0.37 23.96 0.52
C LYS A 133 -1.51 22.97 0.46
N ALA A 134 -1.60 22.16 -0.60
CA ALA A 134 -2.65 21.15 -0.76
C ALA A 134 -2.61 20.07 0.33
N ILE A 135 -1.44 19.57 0.68
CA ILE A 135 -1.29 18.56 1.76
C ILE A 135 -1.67 19.17 3.12
N LYS A 136 -1.16 20.37 3.45
CA LYS A 136 -1.47 21.03 4.72
C LYS A 136 -2.94 21.40 4.87
N ASN A 137 -3.58 21.80 3.79
CA ASN A 137 -5.01 22.10 3.76
C ASN A 137 -5.88 20.84 3.64
N LYS A 138 -5.26 19.65 3.50
CA LYS A 138 -5.96 18.37 3.30
C LYS A 138 -6.78 18.34 2.00
N ASP A 139 -6.33 19.06 0.99
CA ASP A 139 -7.01 19.25 -0.30
C ASP A 139 -6.57 18.20 -1.33
N ILE A 140 -6.72 16.94 -0.96
CA ILE A 140 -6.46 15.78 -1.82
C ILE A 140 -7.80 15.34 -2.42
N LYS A 141 -7.86 15.16 -3.74
CA LYS A 141 -9.11 14.81 -4.46
C LYS A 141 -9.40 13.31 -4.45
N ALA A 142 -8.36 12.49 -4.56
CA ALA A 142 -8.48 11.04 -4.44
C ALA A 142 -7.15 10.40 -4.03
N ASN A 143 -7.23 9.33 -3.26
CA ASN A 143 -6.16 8.38 -3.07
C ASN A 143 -6.40 7.18 -4.00
N TYR A 144 -5.41 6.82 -4.80
CA TYR A 144 -5.42 5.63 -5.62
C TYR A 144 -4.44 4.63 -5.04
N GLY A 145 -4.90 3.44 -4.75
CA GLY A 145 -4.04 2.43 -4.14
C GLY A 145 -4.50 1.01 -4.37
N LEU A 146 -3.66 0.05 -4.04
CA LEU A 146 -3.97 -1.35 -4.19
C LEU A 146 -5.17 -1.75 -3.32
N VAL A 147 -5.89 -2.77 -3.76
CA VAL A 147 -6.77 -3.52 -2.86
C VAL A 147 -5.91 -4.08 -1.73
N PRO A 148 -6.14 -3.74 -0.44
CA PRO A 148 -5.24 -4.11 0.67
C PRO A 148 -4.94 -5.60 0.76
N ASN A 149 -5.91 -6.44 0.42
CA ASN A 149 -5.76 -7.91 0.40
C ASN A 149 -4.65 -8.38 -0.56
N LEU A 150 -4.29 -7.61 -1.58
CA LEU A 150 -3.17 -7.93 -2.46
C LEU A 150 -1.81 -7.64 -1.80
N GLY A 151 -1.77 -6.83 -0.76
CA GLY A 151 -0.55 -6.49 -0.04
C GLY A 151 0.10 -7.71 0.63
N LYS A 152 1.40 -7.89 0.43
CA LYS A 152 2.16 -9.04 0.94
C LYS A 152 2.22 -9.18 2.48
N TYR A 153 1.71 -8.19 3.19
CA TYR A 153 1.66 -8.16 4.65
C TYR A 153 0.26 -7.91 5.20
N HIS A 154 -0.77 -8.02 4.36
CA HIS A 154 -2.14 -7.75 4.78
C HIS A 154 -2.58 -8.69 5.92
N MET A 155 -2.50 -10.00 5.71
CA MET A 155 -2.91 -11.00 6.70
C MET A 155 -1.75 -11.49 7.57
N THR A 156 -2.09 -11.93 8.78
CA THR A 156 -1.16 -12.64 9.65
C THR A 156 -0.83 -14.01 9.04
N ALA A 157 0.45 -14.28 8.80
CA ALA A 157 0.89 -15.49 8.12
C ALA A 157 2.32 -15.91 8.47
N CYS A 158 2.64 -17.15 8.18
CA CYS A 158 4.00 -17.67 8.30
C CYS A 158 4.92 -17.12 7.20
N THR A 159 6.12 -16.69 7.57
CA THR A 159 7.12 -16.16 6.61
C THR A 159 7.85 -17.26 5.81
N LYS A 160 7.64 -18.55 6.13
CA LYS A 160 8.30 -19.69 5.47
C LYS A 160 7.34 -20.45 4.55
N CYS A 161 6.18 -20.85 5.05
CA CYS A 161 5.19 -21.61 4.26
C CYS A 161 4.03 -20.76 3.76
N TYR A 162 3.95 -19.48 4.16
CA TYR A 162 2.93 -18.49 3.78
C TYR A 162 1.49 -18.88 4.18
N LYS A 163 1.33 -19.90 5.05
CA LYS A 163 0.02 -20.25 5.59
C LYS A 163 -0.54 -19.08 6.38
N LEU A 164 -1.77 -18.69 6.07
CA LEU A 164 -2.54 -17.73 6.87
C LEU A 164 -2.85 -18.35 8.22
N VAL A 165 -2.75 -17.58 9.28
CA VAL A 165 -2.97 -18.04 10.64
C VAL A 165 -3.85 -17.04 11.36
N ASP A 166 -4.86 -17.55 12.08
CA ASP A 166 -5.65 -16.71 12.95
C ASP A 166 -4.74 -15.98 13.97
N PRO A 167 -4.90 -14.66 14.14
CA PRO A 167 -4.02 -13.88 15.03
C PRO A 167 -4.01 -14.34 16.49
N LEU A 168 -5.12 -14.83 17.02
CA LEU A 168 -5.20 -15.33 18.40
C LEU A 168 -4.44 -16.65 18.52
N ILE A 169 -4.63 -17.57 17.58
CA ILE A 169 -3.87 -18.82 17.48
C ILE A 169 -2.37 -18.52 17.30
N ALA A 170 -2.02 -17.53 16.48
CA ALA A 170 -0.62 -17.12 16.33
C ALA A 170 0.00 -16.65 17.65
N LYS A 171 -0.74 -15.89 18.47
CA LYS A 171 -0.30 -15.44 19.80
C LYS A 171 -0.11 -16.63 20.76
N GLU A 172 -1.07 -17.53 20.85
CA GLU A 172 -1.00 -18.74 21.68
C GLU A 172 0.21 -19.59 21.33
N ASN A 173 0.52 -19.74 20.06
CA ASN A 173 1.70 -20.45 19.56
C ASN A 173 3.00 -19.61 19.59
N LYS A 174 3.02 -18.49 20.33
CA LYS A 174 4.18 -17.60 20.48
C LYS A 174 4.78 -17.20 19.12
N MET A 175 3.92 -16.95 18.14
CA MET A 175 4.28 -16.60 16.76
C MET A 175 5.15 -17.66 16.05
N LYS A 176 5.01 -18.94 16.41
CA LYS A 176 5.68 -20.07 15.76
C LYS A 176 4.69 -20.87 14.92
N CYS A 177 5.10 -21.22 13.71
CA CYS A 177 4.33 -22.07 12.80
C CYS A 177 4.74 -23.54 12.96
N SER A 178 3.81 -24.45 12.75
CA SER A 178 4.08 -25.89 12.74
C SER A 178 5.16 -26.33 11.74
N CYS A 179 5.39 -25.56 10.66
CA CYS A 179 6.49 -25.78 9.70
C CYS A 179 7.87 -25.34 10.22
N GLY A 180 7.98 -24.84 11.47
CA GLY A 180 9.20 -24.28 12.03
C GLY A 180 9.50 -22.82 11.61
N GLY A 181 8.63 -22.18 10.81
CA GLY A 181 8.75 -20.78 10.42
C GLY A 181 8.25 -19.83 11.51
N THR A 182 8.55 -18.54 11.35
CA THR A 182 8.01 -17.47 12.21
C THR A 182 6.71 -16.93 11.59
N ILE A 183 5.68 -16.78 12.41
CA ILE A 183 4.45 -16.09 11.99
C ILE A 183 4.69 -14.58 12.13
N LYS A 184 4.27 -13.82 11.11
CA LYS A 184 4.32 -12.37 11.12
C LYS A 184 2.90 -11.81 11.23
N LYS A 185 2.71 -10.90 12.16
CA LYS A 185 1.45 -10.17 12.32
C LYS A 185 1.12 -9.39 11.04
N GLY A 186 -0.10 -9.53 10.56
CA GLY A 186 -0.60 -8.77 9.40
C GLY A 186 -0.99 -7.34 9.75
N VAL A 187 -1.11 -6.51 8.72
CA VAL A 187 -1.55 -5.12 8.83
C VAL A 187 -2.99 -5.06 9.32
N ASP A 188 -3.88 -5.91 8.79
CA ASP A 188 -5.26 -6.01 9.20
C ASP A 188 -5.40 -6.20 10.72
N PHE A 189 -4.71 -7.20 11.25
CA PHE A 189 -4.73 -7.45 12.69
C PHE A 189 -4.08 -6.33 13.50
N ARG A 190 -2.99 -5.72 13.00
CA ARG A 190 -2.36 -4.61 13.73
C ARG A 190 -3.28 -3.40 13.83
N ILE A 191 -3.98 -3.07 12.76
CA ILE A 191 -4.97 -1.99 12.78
C ILE A 191 -6.09 -2.34 13.76
N SER A 192 -6.61 -3.55 13.76
CA SER A 192 -7.64 -3.96 14.73
C SER A 192 -7.21 -3.87 16.20
N GLU A 193 -5.90 -3.98 16.49
CA GLU A 193 -5.38 -3.81 17.87
C GLU A 193 -5.35 -2.35 18.34
N ILE A 194 -5.25 -1.38 17.41
CA ILE A 194 -5.16 0.05 17.71
C ILE A 194 -6.40 0.83 17.29
N ALA A 195 -7.38 0.14 16.71
CA ALA A 195 -8.65 0.73 16.29
C ALA A 195 -9.47 1.17 17.52
N ASP A 196 -10.05 2.35 17.42
CA ASP A 196 -11.01 2.90 18.40
C ASP A 196 -12.44 2.64 17.98
N TYR A 197 -12.67 2.33 16.69
CA TYR A 197 -14.00 2.18 16.10
C TYR A 197 -14.09 0.85 15.34
N ASP A 198 -15.24 0.18 15.45
CA ASP A 198 -15.53 -1.04 14.67
C ASP A 198 -15.74 -0.72 13.18
N GLU A 199 -16.23 0.47 12.86
CA GLU A 199 -16.46 0.95 11.50
C GLU A 199 -15.70 2.26 11.25
N PRO A 200 -15.24 2.53 10.01
CA PRO A 200 -14.47 3.73 9.71
C PRO A 200 -15.26 5.00 9.94
N LYS A 201 -14.64 6.01 10.53
CA LYS A 201 -15.19 7.35 10.70
C LYS A 201 -14.45 8.36 9.84
N HIS A 202 -14.86 8.45 8.57
CA HIS A 202 -14.25 9.38 7.63
C HIS A 202 -14.56 10.83 7.99
N PRO A 203 -13.55 11.70 8.17
CA PRO A 203 -13.76 13.15 8.26
C PRO A 203 -14.15 13.72 6.89
N ASP A 204 -14.85 14.87 6.87
CA ASP A 204 -15.41 15.48 5.64
C ASP A 204 -14.36 15.74 4.54
N PHE A 205 -13.12 16.02 4.93
CA PHE A 205 -12.02 16.25 3.98
C PHE A 205 -11.40 14.97 3.43
N ARG A 206 -11.76 13.79 3.95
CA ARG A 206 -11.17 12.54 3.51
C ARG A 206 -11.51 12.27 2.04
N PRO A 207 -10.52 12.19 1.14
CA PRO A 207 -10.81 11.94 -0.26
C PRO A 207 -11.32 10.52 -0.47
N LYS A 208 -12.00 10.31 -1.59
CA LYS A 208 -12.37 8.96 -2.01
C LYS A 208 -11.09 8.11 -2.17
N TYR A 209 -11.16 6.86 -1.74
CA TYR A 209 -10.14 5.87 -2.04
C TYR A 209 -10.57 5.03 -3.25
N VAL A 210 -9.74 5.01 -4.28
CA VAL A 210 -9.98 4.24 -5.51
C VAL A 210 -9.06 3.03 -5.49
N HIS A 211 -9.65 1.88 -5.27
CA HIS A 211 -8.90 0.62 -5.30
C HIS A 211 -8.44 0.30 -6.73
N LEU A 212 -7.17 0.03 -6.87
CA LEU A 212 -6.52 -0.34 -8.12
C LEU A 212 -5.90 -1.73 -8.04
N MET A 213 -5.67 -2.26 -9.23
CA MET A 213 -4.84 -3.44 -9.47
C MET A 213 -3.99 -3.15 -10.69
N PRO A 214 -2.66 -3.39 -10.66
CA PRO A 214 -1.84 -3.16 -11.84
C PRO A 214 -2.35 -3.93 -13.04
N LEU A 215 -2.56 -3.24 -14.16
CA LEU A 215 -3.09 -3.84 -15.39
C LEU A 215 -2.24 -5.04 -15.84
N ALA A 216 -0.92 -4.96 -15.70
CA ALA A 216 -0.02 -6.07 -16.04
C ALA A 216 -0.25 -7.32 -15.15
N GLU A 217 -0.74 -7.19 -13.92
CA GLU A 217 -1.09 -8.32 -13.06
C GLU A 217 -2.41 -8.97 -13.52
N LEU A 218 -3.39 -8.18 -13.96
CA LEU A 218 -4.61 -8.72 -14.61
C LEU A 218 -4.26 -9.51 -15.89
N ILE A 219 -3.44 -8.91 -16.77
CA ILE A 219 -2.98 -9.57 -17.99
C ILE A 219 -2.20 -10.85 -17.68
N SER A 220 -1.32 -10.80 -16.69
CA SER A 220 -0.55 -11.96 -16.21
C SER A 220 -1.44 -13.13 -15.84
N THR A 221 -2.52 -12.87 -15.11
CA THR A 221 -3.48 -13.90 -14.69
C THR A 221 -4.28 -14.45 -15.85
N VAL A 222 -4.77 -13.59 -16.76
CA VAL A 222 -5.56 -14.01 -17.93
C VAL A 222 -4.75 -14.88 -18.89
N TYR A 223 -3.48 -14.54 -19.09
CA TYR A 223 -2.61 -15.24 -20.05
C TYR A 223 -1.75 -16.35 -19.41
N ASP A 224 -1.85 -16.55 -18.09
CA ASP A 224 -1.01 -17.50 -17.34
C ASP A 224 0.48 -17.32 -17.66
N LYS A 225 0.96 -16.08 -17.61
CA LYS A 225 2.36 -15.70 -17.89
C LYS A 225 2.86 -14.71 -16.85
N GLY A 226 4.14 -14.80 -16.49
CA GLY A 226 4.75 -13.85 -15.55
C GLY A 226 4.66 -12.40 -16.04
N VAL A 227 4.43 -11.46 -15.13
CA VAL A 227 4.20 -10.02 -15.42
C VAL A 227 5.30 -9.37 -16.26
N THR A 228 6.55 -9.83 -16.16
CA THR A 228 7.70 -9.27 -16.90
C THR A 228 7.97 -9.94 -18.25
N THR A 229 7.13 -10.90 -18.65
CA THR A 229 7.29 -11.58 -19.95
C THR A 229 6.94 -10.68 -21.11
N LYS A 230 7.57 -10.94 -22.28
CA LYS A 230 7.27 -10.19 -23.52
C LYS A 230 5.78 -10.22 -23.88
N THR A 231 5.09 -11.34 -23.61
CA THR A 231 3.65 -11.47 -23.86
C THR A 231 2.86 -10.47 -23.03
N VAL A 232 3.05 -10.44 -21.71
CA VAL A 232 2.33 -9.55 -20.80
C VAL A 232 2.66 -8.09 -21.10
N GLN A 233 3.93 -7.76 -21.26
CA GLN A 233 4.37 -6.39 -21.54
C GLN A 233 3.88 -5.91 -22.93
N GLY A 234 3.86 -6.77 -23.94
CA GLY A 234 3.34 -6.43 -25.27
C GLY A 234 1.82 -6.20 -25.26
N LYS A 235 1.06 -6.99 -24.50
CA LYS A 235 -0.38 -6.80 -24.31
C LYS A 235 -0.68 -5.50 -23.53
N TRP A 236 0.10 -5.27 -22.46
CA TRP A 236 0.03 -4.03 -21.69
C TRP A 236 0.27 -2.81 -22.57
N GLN A 237 1.36 -2.80 -23.36
CA GLN A 237 1.70 -1.70 -24.26
C GLN A 237 0.61 -1.48 -25.30
N ASN A 238 0.10 -2.54 -25.92
CA ASN A 238 -0.98 -2.43 -26.90
C ASN A 238 -2.25 -1.77 -26.33
N LEU A 239 -2.60 -2.08 -25.08
CA LEU A 239 -3.74 -1.43 -24.43
C LEU A 239 -3.44 0.05 -24.12
N ILE A 240 -2.24 0.37 -23.64
CA ILE A 240 -1.82 1.76 -23.40
C ILE A 240 -1.83 2.59 -24.69
N ASP A 241 -1.32 2.04 -25.79
CA ASP A 241 -1.28 2.71 -27.10
C ASP A 241 -2.70 3.03 -27.63
N ASN A 242 -3.70 2.22 -27.29
CA ASN A 242 -5.09 2.43 -27.73
C ASN A 242 -5.92 3.29 -26.78
N PHE A 243 -5.64 3.26 -25.47
CA PHE A 243 -6.52 3.88 -24.47
C PHE A 243 -5.83 4.93 -23.59
N GLY A 244 -4.51 5.12 -23.67
CA GLY A 244 -3.76 6.11 -22.91
C GLY A 244 -3.16 5.57 -21.64
N THR A 245 -3.83 5.67 -20.50
CA THR A 245 -3.27 5.27 -19.19
C THR A 245 -3.89 3.99 -18.64
N GLU A 246 -3.21 3.34 -17.68
CA GLU A 246 -3.82 2.20 -16.95
C GLU A 246 -5.15 2.60 -16.29
N ILE A 247 -5.26 3.83 -15.79
CA ILE A 247 -6.49 4.32 -15.16
C ILE A 247 -7.62 4.41 -16.17
N ASP A 248 -7.33 4.90 -17.39
CA ASP A 248 -8.35 4.94 -18.45
C ASP A 248 -8.83 3.53 -18.79
N ILE A 249 -7.93 2.58 -18.91
CA ILE A 249 -8.25 1.18 -19.19
C ILE A 249 -9.04 0.54 -18.05
N LEU A 250 -8.57 0.69 -16.82
CA LEU A 250 -9.16 0.01 -15.65
C LEU A 250 -10.51 0.61 -15.23
N ILE A 251 -10.74 1.91 -15.48
CA ILE A 251 -11.89 2.65 -14.92
C ILE A 251 -12.81 3.22 -16.01
N ASN A 252 -12.24 3.87 -17.04
CA ASN A 252 -13.01 4.77 -17.91
C ASN A 252 -13.41 4.14 -19.25
N ALA A 253 -12.50 3.42 -19.92
CA ALA A 253 -12.71 2.91 -21.28
C ALA A 253 -13.90 1.95 -21.37
N SER A 254 -14.61 1.95 -22.51
CA SER A 254 -15.73 1.05 -22.75
C SER A 254 -15.23 -0.41 -22.80
N ILE A 255 -15.97 -1.31 -22.16
CA ILE A 255 -15.66 -2.75 -22.17
C ILE A 255 -15.72 -3.31 -23.59
N GLU A 256 -16.65 -2.81 -24.43
CA GLU A 256 -16.80 -3.20 -25.82
C GLU A 256 -15.60 -2.76 -26.67
N GLU A 257 -15.02 -1.60 -26.41
CA GLU A 257 -13.82 -1.13 -27.11
C GLU A 257 -12.58 -1.92 -26.67
N ILE A 258 -12.45 -2.19 -25.38
CA ILE A 258 -11.40 -3.08 -24.87
C ILE A 258 -11.51 -4.47 -25.50
N ALA A 259 -12.73 -5.01 -25.63
CA ALA A 259 -12.97 -6.32 -26.24
C ALA A 259 -12.57 -6.38 -27.73
N LYS A 260 -12.68 -5.26 -28.47
CA LYS A 260 -12.18 -5.17 -29.85
C LYS A 260 -10.65 -5.22 -29.92
N THR A 261 -9.97 -4.66 -28.93
CA THR A 261 -8.51 -4.63 -28.85
C THR A 261 -7.94 -5.93 -28.29
N ASP A 262 -8.55 -6.45 -27.21
CA ASP A 262 -8.16 -7.70 -26.58
C ASP A 262 -9.39 -8.39 -25.95
N PRO A 263 -10.04 -9.32 -26.67
CA PRO A 263 -11.25 -10.00 -26.18
C PRO A 263 -11.00 -10.89 -24.96
N SER A 264 -9.75 -11.29 -24.69
CA SER A 264 -9.41 -12.11 -23.52
C SER A 264 -9.30 -11.31 -22.24
N ILE A 265 -8.87 -10.03 -22.31
CA ILE A 265 -8.67 -9.19 -21.14
C ILE A 265 -9.94 -8.44 -20.72
N SER A 266 -10.86 -8.18 -21.68
CA SER A 266 -12.08 -7.42 -21.44
C SER A 266 -12.92 -7.98 -20.28
N PRO A 267 -13.20 -9.32 -20.19
CA PRO A 267 -13.95 -9.87 -19.07
C PRO A 267 -13.25 -9.71 -17.71
N ALA A 268 -11.92 -9.71 -17.70
CA ALA A 268 -11.16 -9.52 -16.48
C ALA A 268 -11.24 -8.08 -15.96
N ILE A 269 -11.19 -7.08 -16.87
CA ILE A 269 -11.38 -5.68 -16.52
C ILE A 269 -12.82 -5.43 -16.06
N GLU A 270 -13.80 -6.02 -16.71
CA GLU A 270 -15.19 -5.95 -16.26
C GLU A 270 -15.38 -6.56 -14.86
N ALA A 271 -14.81 -7.74 -14.62
CA ALA A 271 -14.83 -8.38 -13.31
C ALA A 271 -14.15 -7.51 -12.24
N PHE A 272 -13.03 -6.85 -12.56
CA PHE A 272 -12.39 -5.89 -11.68
C PHE A 272 -13.31 -4.72 -11.33
N ARG A 273 -13.92 -4.07 -12.32
CA ARG A 273 -14.85 -2.95 -12.12
C ARG A 273 -16.07 -3.34 -11.28
N ASN A 274 -16.60 -4.55 -11.51
CA ASN A 274 -17.75 -5.09 -10.81
C ASN A 274 -17.40 -5.71 -9.44
N LYS A 275 -16.11 -5.70 -9.03
CA LYS A 275 -15.60 -6.29 -7.78
C LYS A 275 -15.93 -7.77 -7.64
N THR A 276 -15.94 -8.51 -8.76
CA THR A 276 -16.23 -9.96 -8.82
C THR A 276 -14.97 -10.80 -8.97
N ILE A 277 -13.79 -10.18 -8.98
CA ILE A 277 -12.51 -10.90 -8.91
C ILE A 277 -12.37 -11.53 -7.54
N HIS A 278 -12.02 -12.81 -7.55
CA HIS A 278 -11.66 -13.50 -6.32
C HIS A 278 -10.21 -13.18 -5.93
N ILE A 279 -9.98 -12.78 -4.66
CA ILE A 279 -8.66 -12.42 -4.14
C ILE A 279 -8.33 -13.36 -2.99
N THR A 280 -7.26 -14.16 -3.14
CA THR A 280 -6.63 -14.84 -2.01
C THR A 280 -5.69 -13.86 -1.32
N PRO A 281 -5.92 -13.52 -0.04
CA PRO A 281 -5.16 -12.47 0.62
C PRO A 281 -3.67 -12.79 0.75
N GLY A 282 -2.85 -11.73 0.66
CA GLY A 282 -1.42 -11.81 0.90
C GLY A 282 -1.06 -11.79 2.38
N GLY A 283 0.06 -12.41 2.73
CA GLY A 283 0.57 -12.44 4.09
C GLY A 283 1.95 -13.07 4.20
N GLY A 284 2.66 -12.80 5.29
CA GLY A 284 3.96 -13.40 5.55
C GLY A 284 5.10 -13.00 4.60
N GLY A 285 4.86 -12.07 3.68
CA GLY A 285 5.81 -11.64 2.65
C GLY A 285 5.43 -12.09 1.23
N LYS A 286 4.36 -12.87 1.06
CA LYS A 286 3.80 -13.26 -0.25
C LYS A 286 2.65 -12.31 -0.59
N TYR A 287 2.62 -11.78 -1.82
CA TYR A 287 1.50 -10.99 -2.34
C TYR A 287 0.24 -11.84 -2.46
N GLY A 288 -0.92 -11.19 -2.33
CA GLY A 288 -2.20 -11.82 -2.65
C GLY A 288 -2.26 -12.22 -4.13
N GLU A 289 -3.09 -13.18 -4.41
CA GLU A 289 -3.30 -13.73 -5.75
C GLU A 289 -4.75 -13.49 -6.19
N ILE A 290 -4.94 -13.26 -7.47
CA ILE A 290 -6.25 -13.10 -8.07
C ILE A 290 -6.62 -14.32 -8.91
N SER A 291 -7.93 -14.61 -8.96
CA SER A 291 -8.45 -15.61 -9.88
C SER A 291 -9.85 -15.24 -10.33
N PHE A 292 -10.24 -15.80 -11.47
CA PHE A 292 -11.57 -15.63 -12.07
C PHE A 292 -12.47 -16.88 -11.87
N ASP A 293 -11.94 -17.95 -11.25
CA ASP A 293 -12.64 -19.21 -11.03
C ASP A 293 -13.19 -19.32 -9.60
N LYS A 294 -14.52 -19.56 -9.48
CA LYS A 294 -15.20 -19.87 -8.21
C LYS A 294 -14.71 -21.16 -7.51
N LYS A 295 -13.86 -21.97 -8.13
CA LYS A 295 -13.32 -23.22 -7.54
C LYS A 295 -12.39 -23.00 -6.34
N LEU A 296 -11.97 -21.77 -6.09
CA LEU A 296 -11.07 -21.45 -4.96
C LEU A 296 -11.80 -21.22 -3.62
N GLU A 297 -13.11 -20.96 -3.63
CA GLU A 297 -13.89 -20.81 -2.38
C GLU A 297 -13.77 -22.03 -1.45
N LYS A 298 -13.58 -23.24 -2.02
CA LYS A 298 -13.34 -24.46 -1.23
C LYS A 298 -11.94 -24.52 -0.59
N ARG A 299 -10.94 -23.88 -1.19
CA ARG A 299 -9.57 -23.84 -0.63
C ARG A 299 -9.42 -22.82 0.49
N GLU A 300 -10.20 -21.75 0.51
CA GLU A 300 -10.16 -20.74 1.59
C GLU A 300 -10.73 -21.28 2.90
N ALA A 301 -11.82 -22.04 2.86
CA ALA A 301 -12.36 -22.72 4.03
C ALA A 301 -11.39 -23.76 4.61
N GLU A 302 -10.52 -24.35 3.77
CA GLU A 302 -9.49 -25.31 4.20
C GLU A 302 -8.19 -24.63 4.66
N THR A 303 -7.99 -23.33 4.36
CA THR A 303 -6.76 -22.60 4.70
C THR A 303 -6.86 -21.83 6.01
N LEU A 304 -8.07 -21.48 6.45
CA LEU A 304 -8.32 -20.99 7.81
C LEU A 304 -8.23 -22.19 8.76
N THR A 305 -7.15 -22.27 9.50
CA THR A 305 -6.94 -23.33 10.49
C THR A 305 -7.92 -23.14 11.63
N THR A 306 -8.83 -24.08 11.78
CA THR A 306 -9.60 -24.28 13.02
C THR A 306 -8.69 -24.87 14.11
N LEU A 307 -9.07 -24.68 15.37
CA LEU A 307 -8.36 -25.19 16.55
C LEU A 307 -8.03 -26.70 16.50
N ASP A 308 -8.74 -27.46 15.68
CA ASP A 308 -8.61 -28.93 15.57
C ASP A 308 -7.39 -29.39 14.74
N ASN A 309 -6.60 -28.50 14.19
CA ASN A 309 -5.44 -28.80 13.33
C ASN A 309 -4.07 -28.42 13.93
N PHE A 310 -4.02 -28.19 15.25
CA PHE A 310 -2.75 -27.95 15.99
C PHE A 310 -2.48 -29.02 17.04
#